data_36df07578a20ee32d39d90737104f28a
#
_entry.id   36df07578a20ee32d39d90737104f28a
#
_cell.length_a   1.000
_cell.length_b   1.000
_cell.length_c   1.000
_cell.angle_alpha   90.00
_cell.angle_beta   90.00
_cell.angle_gamma   90.00
#
_symmetry.space_group_name_H-M   'P 1'
#
loop_
_entity.id
_entity.type
_entity.pdbx_description
1 polymer ?
#
loop_
_entity_poly.entity_id
_entity_poly.type
_entity_poly.pdbx_seq_one_letter_code
_entity_poly.pdbx_strand_id
1 'polypeptide(L)'
;MSFVDVEDILQMTEGFVQYLFKKVLNMDIPTPLPRMTYKEAMERYGSDKPDTRFGMELQNISDLVSDLDFVVFRSAIEAGGSVRAIVAKQAAKTLTRKEIDKLTEKAKGIGAKGLAFIRWNDAKPTCSFARQTGNHPANTGLRTR
;
A
#
# COMPACT_ATOMS: atom_id res chain seq x y z
N MET A 1 -6.48 -13.01 -33.48
CA MET A 1 -7.02 -14.30 -33.07
C MET A 1 -8.53 -14.21 -33.15
N SER A 2 -9.18 -15.22 -33.68
CA SER A 2 -10.64 -15.27 -33.79
C SER A 2 -11.14 -16.46 -32.97
N PHE A 3 -12.33 -16.33 -32.41
CA PHE A 3 -12.97 -17.39 -31.62
C PHE A 3 -12.19 -17.83 -30.36
N VAL A 4 -11.57 -16.87 -29.67
CA VAL A 4 -10.85 -17.09 -28.41
C VAL A 4 -11.47 -16.18 -27.34
N ASP A 5 -11.50 -16.67 -26.10
CA ASP A 5 -11.91 -15.89 -24.94
C ASP A 5 -10.69 -15.37 -24.15
N VAL A 6 -10.96 -14.70 -23.05
CA VAL A 6 -9.89 -14.12 -22.19
C VAL A 6 -9.02 -15.21 -21.59
N GLU A 7 -9.61 -16.36 -21.27
CA GLU A 7 -8.88 -17.48 -20.65
C GLU A 7 -7.88 -18.10 -21.62
N ASP A 8 -8.26 -18.28 -22.90
CA ASP A 8 -7.36 -18.77 -23.94
C ASP A 8 -6.13 -17.88 -24.12
N ILE A 9 -6.34 -16.56 -24.07
CA ILE A 9 -5.25 -15.59 -24.18
C ILE A 9 -4.31 -15.64 -22.97
N LEU A 10 -4.88 -15.78 -21.77
CA LEU A 10 -4.09 -15.88 -20.54
C LEU A 10 -3.24 -17.15 -20.53
N GLN A 11 -3.83 -18.31 -20.86
CA GLN A 11 -3.11 -19.58 -20.92
C GLN A 11 -2.00 -19.57 -21.97
N MET A 12 -2.26 -19.01 -23.14
CA MET A 12 -1.25 -18.86 -24.18
C MET A 12 -0.09 -17.97 -23.71
N THR A 13 -0.40 -16.87 -23.04
CA THR A 13 0.62 -15.94 -22.52
C THR A 13 1.44 -16.60 -21.40
N GLU A 14 0.79 -17.33 -20.50
CA GLU A 14 1.48 -18.08 -19.45
C GLU A 14 2.44 -19.12 -20.04
N GLY A 15 1.99 -19.88 -21.03
CA GLY A 15 2.83 -20.85 -21.73
C GLY A 15 4.01 -20.21 -22.44
N PHE A 16 3.81 -19.05 -23.05
CA PHE A 16 4.90 -18.29 -23.69
C PHE A 16 5.93 -17.84 -22.65
N VAL A 17 5.50 -17.26 -21.53
CA VAL A 17 6.41 -16.81 -20.46
C VAL A 17 7.18 -18.00 -19.88
N GLN A 18 6.50 -19.11 -19.57
CA GLN A 18 7.13 -20.32 -19.06
C GLN A 18 8.19 -20.86 -20.03
N TYR A 19 7.86 -20.96 -21.32
CA TYR A 19 8.79 -21.41 -22.36
C TYR A 19 10.02 -20.49 -22.46
N LEU A 20 9.81 -19.17 -22.48
CA LEU A 20 10.87 -18.19 -22.59
C LEU A 20 11.86 -18.29 -21.42
N PHE A 21 11.35 -18.31 -20.20
CA PHE A 21 12.18 -18.39 -18.99
C PHE A 21 12.94 -19.72 -18.90
N LYS A 22 12.27 -20.81 -19.29
CA LYS A 22 12.93 -22.13 -19.35
C LYS A 22 14.07 -22.15 -20.37
N LYS A 23 13.86 -21.58 -21.56
CA LYS A 23 14.85 -21.61 -22.64
C LYS A 23 16.02 -20.64 -22.42
N VAL A 24 15.75 -19.46 -21.90
CA VAL A 24 16.77 -18.40 -21.77
C VAL A 24 17.52 -18.48 -20.45
N LEU A 25 16.81 -18.76 -19.36
CA LEU A 25 17.36 -18.71 -18.00
C LEU A 25 17.45 -20.09 -17.33
N ASN A 26 16.99 -21.14 -18.00
CA ASN A 26 16.80 -22.48 -17.41
C ASN A 26 16.01 -22.45 -16.08
N MET A 27 15.03 -21.54 -15.99
CA MET A 27 14.21 -21.33 -14.80
C MET A 27 12.80 -21.85 -15.06
N ASP A 28 12.27 -22.63 -14.13
CA ASP A 28 10.89 -23.09 -14.16
C ASP A 28 9.99 -22.07 -13.46
N ILE A 29 8.99 -21.55 -14.18
CA ILE A 29 7.98 -20.66 -13.65
C ILE A 29 6.73 -21.48 -13.33
N PRO A 30 6.26 -21.45 -12.08
CA PRO A 30 5.02 -22.13 -11.72
C PRO A 30 3.81 -21.46 -12.39
N THR A 31 2.95 -22.27 -12.97
CA THR A 31 1.66 -21.87 -13.54
C THR A 31 0.51 -22.59 -12.82
N PRO A 32 -0.70 -21.99 -12.75
CA PRO A 32 -1.08 -20.71 -13.32
C PRO A 32 -0.45 -19.52 -12.57
N LEU A 33 -0.16 -18.45 -13.31
CA LEU A 33 0.32 -17.21 -12.72
C LEU A 33 -0.79 -16.58 -11.86
N PRO A 34 -0.44 -15.91 -10.73
CA PRO A 34 -1.43 -15.19 -9.93
C PRO A 34 -2.17 -14.14 -10.76
N ARG A 35 -3.49 -14.15 -10.66
CA ARG A 35 -4.37 -13.22 -11.38
C ARG A 35 -4.93 -12.18 -10.43
N MET A 36 -4.95 -10.94 -10.87
CA MET A 36 -5.42 -9.81 -10.10
C MET A 36 -6.27 -8.90 -10.99
N THR A 37 -7.41 -8.45 -10.50
CA THR A 37 -8.22 -7.48 -11.21
C THR A 37 -7.59 -6.09 -11.15
N TYR A 38 -7.87 -5.24 -12.13
CA TYR A 38 -7.42 -3.83 -12.12
C TYR A 38 -7.83 -3.13 -10.82
N LYS A 39 -9.08 -3.31 -10.39
CA LYS A 39 -9.59 -2.72 -9.14
C LYS A 39 -8.76 -3.15 -7.94
N GLU A 40 -8.50 -4.44 -7.82
CA GLU A 40 -7.69 -4.99 -6.74
C GLU A 40 -6.24 -4.47 -6.76
N ALA A 41 -5.62 -4.40 -7.94
CA ALA A 41 -4.28 -3.87 -8.11
C ALA A 41 -4.20 -2.40 -7.66
N MET A 42 -5.16 -1.58 -8.06
CA MET A 42 -5.23 -0.17 -7.66
C MET A 42 -5.54 0.01 -6.17
N GLU A 43 -6.38 -0.84 -5.58
CA GLU A 43 -6.71 -0.76 -4.15
C GLU A 43 -5.55 -1.20 -3.26
N ARG A 44 -4.87 -2.28 -3.60
CA ARG A 44 -3.79 -2.86 -2.77
C ARG A 44 -2.43 -2.21 -3.01
N TYR A 45 -2.14 -1.78 -4.24
CA TYR A 45 -0.80 -1.33 -4.62
C TYR A 45 -0.77 0.09 -5.21
N GLY A 46 -1.91 0.64 -5.61
CA GLY A 46 -1.99 1.95 -6.24
C GLY A 46 -1.39 1.99 -7.66
N SER A 47 -1.22 0.84 -8.30
CA SER A 47 -0.64 0.67 -9.62
C SER A 47 -1.30 -0.49 -10.36
N ASP A 48 -1.45 -0.36 -11.68
CA ASP A 48 -1.90 -1.44 -12.56
C ASP A 48 -0.80 -2.49 -12.86
N LYS A 49 0.45 -2.21 -12.45
CA LYS A 49 1.62 -3.08 -12.59
C LYS A 49 2.33 -3.24 -11.25
N PRO A 50 1.68 -3.89 -10.26
CA PRO A 50 2.22 -3.97 -8.93
C PRO A 50 3.43 -4.91 -8.84
N ASP A 51 4.44 -4.50 -8.09
CA ASP A 51 5.45 -5.43 -7.61
C ASP A 51 4.99 -6.04 -6.27
N THR A 52 4.53 -7.28 -6.32
CA THR A 52 3.93 -7.96 -5.17
C THR A 52 4.96 -8.51 -4.18
N ARG A 53 6.27 -8.38 -4.46
CA ARG A 53 7.35 -8.91 -3.61
C ARG A 53 7.54 -8.14 -2.31
N PHE A 54 7.16 -6.87 -2.27
CA PHE A 54 7.43 -6.00 -1.12
C PHE A 54 6.49 -6.19 0.08
N GLY A 55 5.30 -6.72 -0.11
CA GLY A 55 4.35 -6.99 0.96
C GLY A 55 3.88 -5.76 1.76
N MET A 56 4.08 -4.53 1.24
CA MET A 56 3.60 -3.29 1.82
C MET A 56 2.34 -2.82 1.09
N GLU A 57 1.25 -3.53 1.29
CA GLU A 57 -0.01 -3.20 0.66
C GLU A 57 -0.66 -1.96 1.27
N LEU A 58 -1.35 -1.19 0.43
CA LEU A 58 -2.19 -0.08 0.84
C LEU A 58 -3.40 -0.59 1.64
N GLN A 59 -3.66 0.04 2.77
CA GLN A 59 -4.83 -0.25 3.60
C GLN A 59 -5.76 0.96 3.58
N ASN A 60 -7.03 0.77 3.24
CA ASN A 60 -8.02 1.81 3.38
C ASN A 60 -8.40 1.91 4.86
N ILE A 61 -8.11 3.04 5.46
CA ILE A 61 -8.39 3.32 6.87
C ILE A 61 -9.44 4.42 7.06
N SER A 62 -10.15 4.80 5.99
CA SER A 62 -11.11 5.91 6.01
C SER A 62 -12.13 5.76 7.13
N ASP A 63 -12.70 4.56 7.30
CA ASP A 63 -13.70 4.27 8.36
C ASP A 63 -13.12 4.38 9.77
N LEU A 64 -11.83 4.04 9.94
CA LEU A 64 -11.14 4.10 11.24
C LEU A 64 -10.79 5.53 11.66
N VAL A 65 -10.69 6.44 10.70
CA VAL A 65 -10.26 7.82 10.93
C VAL A 65 -11.36 8.85 10.69
N SER A 66 -12.55 8.41 10.31
CA SER A 66 -13.72 9.28 10.06
C SER A 66 -14.08 10.10 11.29
N ASP A 67 -14.02 9.49 12.48
CA ASP A 67 -14.39 10.09 13.77
C ASP A 67 -13.24 10.89 14.40
N LEU A 68 -12.06 10.90 13.77
CA LEU A 68 -10.93 11.67 14.27
C LEU A 68 -11.09 13.15 13.91
N ASP A 69 -10.92 14.01 14.90
CA ASP A 69 -10.90 15.46 14.68
C ASP A 69 -9.58 15.95 14.07
N PHE A 70 -9.25 15.38 12.89
CA PHE A 70 -8.09 15.78 12.10
C PHE A 70 -8.53 16.29 10.74
N VAL A 71 -8.47 17.60 10.57
CA VAL A 71 -9.01 18.34 9.42
C VAL A 71 -8.57 17.74 8.07
N VAL A 72 -7.32 17.28 7.96
CA VAL A 72 -6.78 16.72 6.70
C VAL A 72 -7.48 15.43 6.30
N PHE A 73 -7.78 14.55 7.26
CA PHE A 73 -8.46 13.29 6.97
C PHE A 73 -9.94 13.54 6.68
N ARG A 74 -10.58 14.39 7.47
CA ARG A 74 -11.97 14.76 7.27
C ARG A 74 -12.19 15.39 5.90
N SER A 75 -11.39 16.39 5.53
CA SER A 75 -11.52 17.05 4.23
C SER A 75 -11.29 16.11 3.05
N ALA A 76 -10.43 15.09 3.19
CA ALA A 76 -10.21 14.09 2.16
C ALA A 76 -11.45 13.19 1.99
N ILE A 77 -12.07 12.77 3.10
CA ILE A 77 -13.27 11.91 3.09
C ILE A 77 -14.49 12.69 2.58
N GLU A 78 -14.70 13.93 3.05
CA GLU A 78 -15.79 14.81 2.61
C GLU A 78 -15.73 15.14 1.11
N ALA A 79 -14.50 15.21 0.56
CA ALA A 79 -14.28 15.36 -0.89
C ALA A 79 -14.52 14.08 -1.70
N GLY A 80 -15.02 13.00 -1.08
CA GLY A 80 -15.24 11.70 -1.74
C GLY A 80 -13.95 10.89 -1.96
N GLY A 81 -12.85 11.30 -1.36
CA GLY A 81 -11.58 10.58 -1.41
C GLY A 81 -11.47 9.49 -0.33
N SER A 82 -10.28 8.92 -0.20
CA SER A 82 -9.98 7.90 0.82
C SER A 82 -8.69 8.20 1.56
N VAL A 83 -8.63 7.79 2.82
CA VAL A 83 -7.39 7.82 3.61
C VAL A 83 -6.76 6.44 3.55
N ARG A 84 -5.54 6.36 3.02
CA ARG A 84 -4.82 5.10 2.83
C ARG A 84 -3.52 5.11 3.63
N ALA A 85 -3.17 3.97 4.18
CA ALA A 85 -1.97 3.78 4.97
C ALA A 85 -1.18 2.58 4.48
N ILE A 86 0.12 2.56 4.74
CA ILE A 86 0.99 1.40 4.61
C ILE A 86 1.64 1.09 5.95
N VAL A 87 1.92 -0.17 6.20
CA VAL A 87 2.62 -0.62 7.40
C VAL A 87 4.06 -1.01 7.03
N ALA A 88 5.01 -0.17 7.39
CA ALA A 88 6.43 -0.47 7.24
C ALA A 88 6.92 -1.25 8.47
N LYS A 89 6.87 -2.59 8.38
CA LYS A 89 7.29 -3.48 9.48
C LYS A 89 8.74 -3.21 9.88
N GLN A 90 9.00 -3.14 11.19
CA GLN A 90 10.30 -2.86 11.81
C GLN A 90 10.91 -1.47 11.51
N ALA A 91 10.28 -0.64 10.70
CA ALA A 91 10.77 0.69 10.35
C ALA A 91 10.92 1.64 11.56
N ALA A 92 10.17 1.41 12.62
CA ALA A 92 10.31 2.16 13.86
C ALA A 92 11.71 2.04 14.50
N LYS A 93 12.41 0.92 14.25
CA LYS A 93 13.77 0.70 14.76
C LYS A 93 14.87 1.29 13.86
N THR A 94 14.59 1.38 12.57
CA THR A 94 15.56 1.76 11.54
C THR A 94 15.42 3.20 11.07
N LEU A 95 14.19 3.72 10.95
CA LEU A 95 13.96 5.07 10.48
C LEU A 95 14.16 6.10 11.60
N THR A 96 15.11 6.99 11.41
CA THR A 96 15.32 8.15 12.27
C THR A 96 14.28 9.24 11.95
N ARG A 97 14.16 10.24 12.84
CA ARG A 97 13.30 11.40 12.59
C ARG A 97 13.68 12.13 11.30
N LYS A 98 14.99 12.29 11.05
CA LYS A 98 15.49 12.95 9.84
C LYS A 98 15.09 12.22 8.55
N GLU A 99 15.05 10.91 8.59
CA GLU A 99 14.60 10.10 7.44
C GLU A 99 13.10 10.23 7.21
N ILE A 100 12.29 10.28 8.26
CA ILE A 100 10.85 10.53 8.15
C ILE A 100 10.59 11.94 7.56
N ASP A 101 11.36 12.94 7.98
CA ASP A 101 11.25 14.29 7.43
C ASP A 101 11.63 14.31 5.94
N LYS A 102 12.67 13.58 5.52
CA LYS A 102 13.01 13.40 4.09
C LYS A 102 11.89 12.69 3.30
N LEU A 103 11.27 11.66 3.88
CA LEU A 103 10.12 10.99 3.26
C LEU A 103 8.94 11.94 3.09
N THR A 104 8.71 12.80 4.07
CA THR A 104 7.67 13.83 4.01
C THR A 104 7.92 14.82 2.87
N GLU A 105 9.16 15.29 2.72
CA GLU A 105 9.52 16.18 1.60
C GLU A 105 9.41 15.47 0.25
N LYS A 106 9.82 14.20 0.18
CA LYS A 106 9.63 13.40 -1.03
C LYS A 106 8.15 13.23 -1.40
N ALA A 107 7.30 12.96 -0.40
CA ALA A 107 5.85 12.85 -0.62
C ALA A 107 5.25 14.17 -1.14
N LYS A 108 5.67 15.32 -0.57
CA LYS A 108 5.26 16.64 -1.08
C LYS A 108 5.73 16.87 -2.52
N GLY A 109 6.95 16.45 -2.84
CA GLY A 109 7.52 16.59 -4.19
C GLY A 109 6.74 15.84 -5.28
N ILE A 110 6.02 14.78 -4.93
CA ILE A 110 5.13 14.02 -5.84
C ILE A 110 3.66 14.46 -5.74
N GLY A 111 3.36 15.57 -5.06
CA GLY A 111 2.03 16.17 -5.01
C GLY A 111 1.20 15.88 -3.76
N ALA A 112 1.72 15.13 -2.79
CA ALA A 112 1.02 14.92 -1.53
C ALA A 112 1.04 16.20 -0.66
N LYS A 113 -0.04 16.48 0.06
CA LYS A 113 -0.10 17.63 0.99
C LYS A 113 0.79 17.44 2.23
N GLY A 114 1.20 16.22 2.52
CA GLY A 114 2.05 15.86 3.63
C GLY A 114 2.08 14.36 3.86
N LEU A 115 2.82 13.92 4.86
CA LEU A 115 2.90 12.53 5.30
C LEU A 115 2.52 12.45 6.79
N ALA A 116 1.37 11.87 7.09
CA ALA A 116 1.00 11.51 8.44
C ALA A 116 1.64 10.16 8.81
N PHE A 117 2.13 10.01 10.03
CA PHE A 117 2.72 8.76 10.46
C PHE A 117 2.40 8.44 11.93
N ILE A 118 2.37 7.15 12.22
CA ILE A 118 2.36 6.59 13.56
C ILE A 118 3.59 5.71 13.69
N ARG A 119 4.42 6.01 14.69
CA ARG A 119 5.59 5.21 15.03
C ARG A 119 5.30 4.43 16.29
N TRP A 120 5.36 3.11 16.20
CA TRP A 120 5.11 2.22 17.32
C TRP A 120 6.43 1.81 17.94
N ASN A 121 6.74 2.32 19.13
CA ASN A 121 7.84 1.86 19.97
C ASN A 121 7.26 1.03 21.12
N ASP A 122 8.06 0.13 21.68
CA ASP A 122 7.64 -0.86 22.69
C ASP A 122 6.87 -0.28 23.90
N ALA A 123 7.03 1.02 24.18
CA ALA A 123 6.40 1.67 25.34
C ALA A 123 5.21 2.57 24.98
N LYS A 124 5.28 3.35 23.91
CA LYS A 124 4.20 4.30 23.53
C LYS A 124 4.22 4.61 22.04
N PRO A 125 3.05 4.65 21.37
CA PRO A 125 2.97 5.14 20.01
C PRO A 125 3.23 6.64 19.95
N THR A 126 4.00 7.07 18.96
CA THR A 126 4.21 8.48 18.64
C THR A 126 3.58 8.77 17.30
N CYS A 127 2.70 9.75 17.20
CA CYS A 127 2.09 10.12 15.93
C CYS A 127 2.29 11.60 15.59
N SER A 128 2.27 11.92 14.30
CA SER A 128 2.46 13.28 13.81
C SER A 128 1.25 14.19 14.02
N PHE A 129 0.08 13.62 14.33
CA PHE A 129 -1.21 14.33 14.41
C PHE A 129 -1.89 14.28 15.81
N ALA A 130 -1.31 13.56 16.79
CA ALA A 130 -1.90 13.42 18.14
C ALA A 130 -2.09 14.74 18.91
N ARG A 131 -1.33 15.78 18.54
CA ARG A 131 -1.43 17.08 19.20
C ARG A 131 -2.70 17.85 18.83
N GLN A 132 -3.38 17.46 17.75
CA GLN A 132 -4.57 18.17 17.24
C GLN A 132 -5.88 17.50 17.68
N THR A 133 -5.84 16.26 18.09
CA THR A 133 -7.07 15.47 18.33
C THR A 133 -7.40 15.24 19.80
N GLY A 134 -6.50 15.58 20.73
CA GLY A 134 -6.70 15.27 22.17
C GLY A 134 -6.91 13.78 22.50
N ASN A 135 -7.12 12.95 21.49
CA ASN A 135 -7.36 11.50 21.62
C ASN A 135 -6.12 10.72 21.17
N HIS A 136 -5.68 9.82 22.01
CA HIS A 136 -4.53 8.95 21.75
C HIS A 136 -4.94 7.81 20.79
N PRO A 137 -4.26 7.58 19.67
CA PRO A 137 -4.61 6.55 18.67
C PRO A 137 -4.39 5.12 19.18
N ALA A 138 -4.14 4.93 20.48
CA ALA A 138 -3.90 3.62 21.08
C ALA A 138 -5.10 2.65 20.97
N ASN A 139 -6.28 3.12 20.54
CA ASN A 139 -7.51 2.33 20.50
C ASN A 139 -8.02 2.05 19.06
N THR A 140 -7.35 2.52 18.05
CA THR A 140 -7.70 2.20 16.66
C THR A 140 -7.09 0.85 16.30
N GLY A 141 -7.85 -0.19 16.26
CA GLY A 141 -7.57 -1.61 15.96
C GLY A 141 -6.50 -2.03 14.93
N LEU A 142 -5.53 -1.19 14.63
CA LEU A 142 -4.36 -1.46 13.81
C LEU A 142 -3.36 -2.37 14.55
N ARG A 143 -3.83 -3.55 14.94
CA ARG A 143 -2.92 -4.64 15.34
C ARG A 143 -2.45 -5.34 14.08
N THR A 144 -1.18 -5.31 13.82
CA THR A 144 -0.49 -6.17 12.84
C THR A 144 -0.77 -7.64 13.17
N ARG A 145 -1.47 -8.32 12.31
CA ARG A 145 -1.41 -9.78 12.23
C ARG A 145 -0.15 -10.21 11.48
#